data_28e22d7eca56a100842276178735c782
#
_entry.id   28e22d7eca56a100842276178735c782
#
_cell.length_a   1.000
_cell.length_b   1.000
_cell.length_c   1.000
_cell.angle_alpha   90.00
_cell.angle_beta   90.00
_cell.angle_gamma   90.00
#
_symmetry.space_group_name_H-M   'P 1'
#
loop_
_entity.id
_entity.type
_entity.pdbx_description
1 polymer ?
#
loop_
_entity_poly.entity_id
_entity_poly.type
_entity_poly.pdbx_seq_one_letter_code
_entity_poly.pdbx_strand_id
1 'polypeptide(L)'
;MVTNRPTAVALYSSCGRPEILFILVLMAVALAPSGLCGAQADPDVKWKTVEDAMGRPGQAQPGEVMRFAMPRKDLHVVRGDVALKPGLALGSWAAFVQTGHDAMVMGDLVLMEDEVEPVMRKLQEGGIEISAVHNHLIGESPRVMYMHIASHGDAVRMAHAIHDAVALTKTPGPDAGSAQAATEPLGIDQKAVEEALGRSGKVNGGILQFGVPRAENITEGGMVVPSSMGIATAINFQPTGGGKAAITGDLVLLGKEVNPVMKALRENGIEVTALHSHMLMEEPRLFFMHFWANDDAVKLAKGLRAALEQTNSKK
;
A
#
# COMPACT_ATOMS: atom_id res chain seq x y z
N MET A 1 -20.32 -53.57 -33.48
CA MET A 1 -20.46 -53.19 -34.89
C MET A 1 -19.50 -52.05 -35.09
N VAL A 2 -18.24 -52.26 -35.44
CA VAL A 2 -17.61 -52.61 -36.75
C VAL A 2 -18.11 -51.74 -37.88
N THR A 3 -17.26 -50.84 -38.35
CA THR A 3 -16.64 -50.77 -39.66
C THR A 3 -16.03 -49.40 -39.87
N ASN A 4 -14.76 -49.25 -39.96
CA ASN A 4 -13.86 -49.46 -41.10
C ASN A 4 -13.57 -48.18 -41.93
N ARG A 5 -12.26 -47.92 -41.99
CA ARG A 5 -11.56 -46.99 -42.89
C ARG A 5 -11.78 -47.30 -44.36
N PRO A 6 -11.34 -46.45 -45.33
CA PRO A 6 -9.98 -46.66 -45.80
C PRO A 6 -9.16 -45.41 -46.15
N THR A 7 -7.88 -45.63 -46.13
CA THR A 7 -6.71 -45.03 -46.76
C THR A 7 -6.82 -44.88 -48.28
N ALA A 8 -6.20 -43.84 -48.84
CA ALA A 8 -5.72 -43.85 -50.22
C ALA A 8 -4.34 -43.18 -50.30
N VAL A 9 -3.48 -43.88 -50.99
CA VAL A 9 -2.06 -43.73 -51.23
C VAL A 9 -1.82 -43.22 -52.65
N ALA A 10 -0.77 -42.40 -52.80
CA ALA A 10 0.20 -42.35 -53.91
C ALA A 10 -0.19 -41.64 -55.20
N LEU A 11 0.67 -41.07 -55.97
CA LEU A 11 1.90 -41.49 -56.62
C LEU A 11 2.56 -40.29 -57.29
N TYR A 12 3.86 -40.29 -57.27
CA TYR A 12 4.88 -39.73 -58.13
C TYR A 12 4.50 -39.19 -59.51
N SER A 13 5.12 -38.06 -59.89
CA SER A 13 5.75 -37.93 -61.22
C SER A 13 6.85 -36.85 -61.19
N SER A 14 8.04 -37.23 -61.58
CA SER A 14 9.25 -36.48 -61.90
C SER A 14 9.18 -35.82 -63.25
N CYS A 15 9.62 -34.60 -63.43
CA CYS A 15 10.33 -34.21 -64.69
C CYS A 15 10.96 -32.80 -64.57
N GLY A 16 12.21 -32.70 -64.92
CA GLY A 16 12.76 -31.65 -65.76
C GLY A 16 13.36 -30.41 -65.13
N ARG A 17 14.68 -30.36 -64.92
CA ARG A 17 15.45 -29.14 -64.85
C ARG A 17 15.51 -28.40 -66.20
N PRO A 18 15.57 -27.05 -66.16
CA PRO A 18 16.73 -26.41 -66.83
C PRO A 18 17.44 -25.42 -65.89
N GLU A 19 18.76 -25.39 -66.08
CA GLU A 19 19.68 -24.44 -65.43
C GLU A 19 19.46 -23.05 -66.05
N ILE A 20 19.26 -22.05 -65.20
CA ILE A 20 19.33 -20.64 -65.58
C ILE A 20 20.41 -19.99 -64.74
N LEU A 21 21.46 -19.56 -65.42
CA LEU A 21 22.59 -18.79 -64.94
C LEU A 21 22.12 -17.42 -64.53
N PHE A 22 22.12 -17.11 -63.17
CA PHE A 22 21.86 -15.77 -62.71
C PHE A 22 23.17 -15.07 -62.37
N ILE A 23 23.41 -13.99 -63.08
CA ILE A 23 24.49 -13.03 -62.88
C ILE A 23 24.17 -12.25 -61.58
N LEU A 24 25.02 -12.40 -60.53
CA LEU A 24 24.96 -11.63 -59.32
C LEU A 24 25.49 -10.20 -59.56
N VAL A 25 24.60 -9.23 -59.62
CA VAL A 25 24.95 -7.81 -59.48
C VAL A 25 24.93 -7.47 -58.00
N LEU A 26 26.10 -7.34 -57.37
CA LEU A 26 26.23 -6.81 -55.99
C LEU A 26 25.97 -5.31 -55.98
N MET A 27 24.78 -4.90 -55.59
CA MET A 27 24.53 -3.54 -55.13
C MET A 27 24.84 -3.46 -53.62
N ALA A 28 25.96 -2.82 -53.29
CA ALA A 28 26.27 -2.45 -51.90
C ALA A 28 25.38 -1.29 -51.48
N VAL A 29 24.30 -1.61 -50.74
CA VAL A 29 23.51 -0.60 -50.03
C VAL A 29 24.19 -0.33 -48.71
N ALA A 30 24.82 0.82 -48.56
CA ALA A 30 25.36 1.33 -47.32
C ALA A 30 24.16 1.65 -46.39
N LEU A 31 23.86 0.75 -45.45
CA LEU A 31 22.98 1.04 -44.33
C LEU A 31 23.74 1.94 -43.33
N ALA A 32 23.43 3.24 -43.33
CA ALA A 32 23.78 4.11 -42.22
C ALA A 32 22.97 3.66 -40.98
N PRO A 33 23.59 3.49 -39.80
CA PRO A 33 22.83 3.22 -38.61
C PRO A 33 22.09 4.52 -38.18
N SER A 34 20.77 4.56 -38.42
CA SER A 34 19.89 5.55 -37.82
C SER A 34 19.87 5.25 -36.31
N GLY A 35 20.75 5.90 -35.57
CA GLY A 35 20.70 5.93 -34.12
C GLY A 35 19.41 6.61 -33.69
N LEU A 36 18.37 5.82 -33.46
CA LEU A 36 17.28 6.24 -32.61
C LEU A 36 17.83 6.40 -31.20
N CYS A 37 18.29 7.62 -30.89
CA CYS A 37 18.53 8.05 -29.54
C CYS A 37 17.16 8.07 -28.84
N GLY A 38 16.74 6.93 -28.30
CA GLY A 38 15.64 6.88 -27.36
C GLY A 38 16.05 7.73 -26.17
N ALA A 39 15.48 8.92 -26.03
CA ALA A 39 15.59 9.67 -24.81
C ALA A 39 15.04 8.78 -23.69
N GLN A 40 15.93 8.24 -22.86
CA GLN A 40 15.56 7.63 -21.59
C GLN A 40 14.93 8.73 -20.78
N ALA A 41 13.62 8.64 -20.56
CA ALA A 41 12.92 9.57 -19.70
C ALA A 41 13.58 9.50 -18.30
N ASP A 42 14.02 10.65 -17.81
CA ASP A 42 14.61 10.79 -16.49
C ASP A 42 13.55 10.33 -15.44
N PRO A 43 13.82 9.33 -14.62
CA PRO A 43 12.87 8.85 -13.60
C PRO A 43 12.45 9.97 -12.64
N ASP A 44 13.33 10.92 -12.33
CA ASP A 44 13.04 12.05 -11.44
C ASP A 44 12.01 13.02 -12.03
N VAL A 45 12.02 13.25 -13.33
CA VAL A 45 11.04 14.09 -14.03
C VAL A 45 9.64 13.49 -13.94
N LYS A 46 9.53 12.17 -13.97
CA LYS A 46 8.26 11.45 -13.90
C LYS A 46 7.58 11.60 -12.53
N TRP A 47 8.33 11.47 -11.43
CA TRP A 47 7.77 11.67 -10.08
C TRP A 47 7.40 13.13 -9.82
N LYS A 48 8.17 14.08 -10.36
CA LYS A 48 7.83 15.49 -10.24
C LYS A 48 6.45 15.81 -10.85
N THR A 49 6.09 15.24 -11.98
CA THR A 49 4.75 15.44 -12.57
C THR A 49 3.64 14.83 -11.73
N VAL A 50 3.90 13.71 -11.06
CA VAL A 50 2.96 13.10 -10.12
C VAL A 50 2.81 13.96 -8.85
N GLU A 51 3.91 14.53 -8.33
CA GLU A 51 3.88 15.48 -7.20
C GLU A 51 3.06 16.72 -7.54
N ASP A 52 3.26 17.28 -8.73
CA ASP A 52 2.51 18.45 -9.19
C ASP A 52 1.01 18.12 -9.31
N ALA A 53 0.66 16.95 -9.84
CA ALA A 53 -0.72 16.46 -9.94
C ALA A 53 -1.35 16.19 -8.57
N MET A 54 -0.59 15.65 -7.60
CA MET A 54 -1.03 15.45 -6.21
C MET A 54 -1.10 16.75 -5.42
N GLY A 55 -0.53 17.85 -5.93
CA GLY A 55 -0.44 19.14 -5.23
C GLY A 55 0.37 19.09 -3.93
N ARG A 56 1.28 18.11 -3.79
CA ARG A 56 2.13 17.93 -2.60
C ARG A 56 3.38 17.11 -2.91
N PRO A 57 4.47 17.30 -2.14
CA PRO A 57 5.68 16.49 -2.30
C PRO A 57 5.43 15.05 -1.88
N GLY A 58 6.05 14.13 -2.61
CA GLY A 58 6.14 12.73 -2.26
C GLY A 58 7.36 12.41 -1.40
N GLN A 59 7.36 11.24 -0.80
CA GLN A 59 8.48 10.68 -0.06
C GLN A 59 8.86 9.34 -0.65
N ALA A 60 10.09 9.20 -1.13
CA ALA A 60 10.61 7.93 -1.60
C ALA A 60 10.64 6.90 -0.47
N GLN A 61 10.14 5.70 -0.75
CA GLN A 61 10.09 4.55 0.15
C GLN A 61 10.80 3.36 -0.48
N PRO A 62 11.20 2.34 0.30
CA PRO A 62 11.78 1.11 -0.23
C PRO A 62 10.88 0.46 -1.31
N GLY A 63 11.51 -0.13 -2.34
CA GLY A 63 10.80 -0.77 -3.45
C GLY A 63 10.34 0.21 -4.53
N GLU A 64 11.06 1.33 -4.70
CA GLU A 64 10.80 2.37 -5.72
C GLU A 64 9.40 3.00 -5.59
N VAL A 65 8.88 3.00 -4.37
CA VAL A 65 7.55 3.55 -4.05
C VAL A 65 7.66 5.03 -3.73
N MET A 66 6.78 5.83 -4.31
CA MET A 66 6.57 7.23 -3.96
C MET A 66 5.28 7.37 -3.13
N ARG A 67 5.41 7.78 -1.87
CA ARG A 67 4.30 7.90 -0.92
C ARG A 67 3.95 9.35 -0.63
N PHE A 68 2.67 9.67 -0.70
CA PHE A 68 2.09 10.99 -0.41
C PHE A 68 1.30 10.91 0.90
N ALA A 69 1.77 11.60 1.93
CA ALA A 69 1.08 11.68 3.21
C ALA A 69 0.07 12.85 3.25
N MET A 70 -1.11 12.58 3.77
CA MET A 70 -2.24 13.52 3.84
C MET A 70 -2.89 13.45 5.24
N PRO A 71 -2.14 13.80 6.31
CA PRO A 71 -2.66 13.67 7.67
C PRO A 71 -3.82 14.63 7.94
N ARG A 72 -4.89 14.13 8.54
CA ARG A 72 -6.10 14.87 8.93
C ARG A 72 -5.86 15.63 10.25
N LYS A 73 -5.01 16.67 10.16
CA LYS A 73 -4.73 17.56 11.30
C LYS A 73 -5.90 18.46 11.67
N ASP A 74 -6.91 18.53 10.83
CA ASP A 74 -8.18 19.23 11.02
C ASP A 74 -9.14 18.48 11.96
N LEU A 75 -8.93 17.19 12.18
CA LEU A 75 -9.80 16.36 13.01
C LEU A 75 -9.33 16.32 14.46
N HIS A 76 -10.30 16.46 15.37
CA HIS A 76 -10.11 16.28 16.80
C HIS A 76 -10.89 15.04 17.26
N VAL A 77 -10.29 13.86 17.07
CA VAL A 77 -10.91 12.59 17.39
C VAL A 77 -10.44 12.12 18.76
N VAL A 78 -11.38 11.65 19.59
CA VAL A 78 -11.08 11.08 20.90
C VAL A 78 -11.64 9.67 21.01
N ARG A 79 -10.97 8.78 21.75
CA ARG A 79 -11.49 7.49 22.15
C ARG A 79 -11.30 7.32 23.65
N GLY A 80 -12.41 7.30 24.39
CA GLY A 80 -12.36 7.44 25.86
C GLY A 80 -11.66 8.74 26.24
N ASP A 81 -10.61 8.64 27.07
CA ASP A 81 -9.81 9.79 27.52
C ASP A 81 -8.62 10.11 26.60
N VAL A 82 -8.47 9.39 25.48
CA VAL A 82 -7.33 9.55 24.57
C VAL A 82 -7.69 10.43 23.38
N ALA A 83 -7.09 11.63 23.30
CA ALA A 83 -7.08 12.43 22.09
C ALA A 83 -6.10 11.82 21.07
N LEU A 84 -6.60 11.45 19.90
CA LEU A 84 -5.81 10.78 18.87
C LEU A 84 -4.93 11.80 18.11
N LYS A 85 -3.62 11.57 18.09
CA LYS A 85 -2.72 12.31 17.21
C LYS A 85 -2.88 11.83 15.77
N PRO A 86 -2.72 12.70 14.77
CA PRO A 86 -2.82 12.29 13.36
C PRO A 86 -1.95 11.08 13.00
N GLY A 87 -0.72 11.01 13.53
CA GLY A 87 0.21 9.90 13.30
C GLY A 87 -0.19 8.57 13.95
N LEU A 88 -1.17 8.55 14.86
CA LEU A 88 -1.66 7.31 15.47
C LEU A 88 -2.61 6.56 14.53
N ALA A 89 -3.65 7.26 14.03
CA ALA A 89 -4.69 6.64 13.22
C ALA A 89 -5.30 7.57 12.14
N LEU A 90 -4.99 8.88 12.10
CA LEU A 90 -5.68 9.84 11.24
C LEU A 90 -4.81 10.28 10.03
N GLY A 91 -4.05 9.34 9.49
CA GLY A 91 -3.11 9.60 8.39
C GLY A 91 -3.58 9.06 7.05
N SER A 92 -4.34 9.84 6.27
CA SER A 92 -4.57 9.50 4.86
C SER A 92 -3.25 9.42 4.09
N TRP A 93 -3.19 8.55 3.10
CA TRP A 93 -2.03 8.42 2.23
C TRP A 93 -2.39 7.81 0.88
N ALA A 94 -1.56 8.07 -0.12
CA ALA A 94 -1.51 7.35 -1.38
C ALA A 94 -0.06 6.99 -1.70
N ALA A 95 0.18 5.81 -2.25
CA ALA A 95 1.51 5.34 -2.61
C ALA A 95 1.48 4.79 -4.04
N PHE A 96 2.47 5.19 -4.83
CA PHE A 96 2.61 4.81 -6.22
C PHE A 96 3.87 3.99 -6.42
N VAL A 97 3.81 2.96 -7.24
CA VAL A 97 4.96 2.24 -7.77
C VAL A 97 4.84 2.13 -9.28
N GLN A 98 5.95 2.34 -9.98
CA GLN A 98 5.96 2.23 -11.43
C GLN A 98 5.92 0.76 -11.87
N THR A 99 5.08 0.46 -12.86
CA THR A 99 4.91 -0.87 -13.47
C THR A 99 5.04 -0.73 -14.98
N GLY A 100 6.28 -0.75 -15.50
CA GLY A 100 6.54 -0.46 -16.93
C GLY A 100 6.22 0.98 -17.30
N HIS A 101 5.27 1.20 -18.21
CA HIS A 101 4.81 2.55 -18.63
C HIS A 101 3.71 3.11 -17.74
N ASP A 102 3.05 2.25 -16.98
CA ASP A 102 1.98 2.59 -16.03
C ASP A 102 2.47 2.60 -14.59
N ALA A 103 1.59 2.88 -13.67
CA ALA A 103 1.82 2.77 -12.25
C ALA A 103 0.68 2.03 -11.56
N MET A 104 0.99 1.37 -10.45
CA MET A 104 0.01 0.94 -9.46
C MET A 104 -0.08 2.01 -8.38
N VAL A 105 -1.29 2.33 -7.95
CA VAL A 105 -1.55 3.15 -6.76
C VAL A 105 -2.32 2.35 -5.74
N MET A 106 -1.94 2.49 -4.47
CA MET A 106 -2.72 2.06 -3.32
C MET A 106 -2.80 3.19 -2.31
N GLY A 107 -3.86 3.24 -1.53
CA GLY A 107 -4.03 4.28 -0.54
C GLY A 107 -5.08 3.95 0.50
N ASP A 108 -5.10 4.79 1.53
CA ASP A 108 -6.07 4.76 2.61
C ASP A 108 -6.45 6.20 2.96
N LEU A 109 -7.71 6.54 2.79
CA LEU A 109 -8.25 7.88 3.01
C LEU A 109 -9.06 7.91 4.30
N VAL A 110 -8.69 8.80 5.21
CA VAL A 110 -9.41 9.05 6.46
C VAL A 110 -10.50 10.09 6.21
N LEU A 111 -11.74 9.71 6.40
CA LEU A 111 -12.92 10.49 6.02
C LEU A 111 -13.88 10.64 7.20
N MET A 112 -14.54 11.79 7.26
CA MET A 112 -15.76 11.92 8.05
C MET A 112 -16.92 11.19 7.35
N GLU A 113 -17.96 10.81 8.09
CA GLU A 113 -19.11 10.08 7.52
C GLU A 113 -19.77 10.81 6.34
N ASP A 114 -19.85 12.13 6.39
CA ASP A 114 -20.40 12.98 5.33
C ASP A 114 -19.47 13.19 4.13
N GLU A 115 -18.18 12.88 4.28
CA GLU A 115 -17.18 12.93 3.21
C GLU A 115 -17.12 11.63 2.38
N VAL A 116 -17.63 10.50 2.90
CA VAL A 116 -17.49 9.18 2.27
C VAL A 116 -18.08 9.13 0.87
N GLU A 117 -19.35 9.47 0.72
CA GLU A 117 -20.07 9.36 -0.57
C GLU A 117 -19.53 10.37 -1.62
N PRO A 118 -19.31 11.66 -1.31
CA PRO A 118 -18.73 12.58 -2.29
C PRO A 118 -17.33 12.18 -2.76
N VAL A 119 -16.44 11.74 -1.84
CA VAL A 119 -15.09 11.30 -2.16
C VAL A 119 -15.13 10.02 -3.01
N MET A 120 -15.95 9.03 -2.62
CA MET A 120 -16.12 7.79 -3.37
C MET A 120 -16.52 8.06 -4.82
N ARG A 121 -17.54 8.88 -5.04
CA ARG A 121 -18.02 9.24 -6.37
C ARG A 121 -16.93 9.93 -7.18
N LYS A 122 -16.21 10.88 -6.59
CA LYS A 122 -15.16 11.63 -7.27
C LYS A 122 -13.99 10.73 -7.69
N LEU A 123 -13.60 9.78 -6.84
CA LEU A 123 -12.59 8.77 -7.16
C LEU A 123 -13.02 7.90 -8.35
N GLN A 124 -14.25 7.40 -8.33
CA GLN A 124 -14.80 6.57 -9.41
C GLN A 124 -14.92 7.33 -10.74
N GLU A 125 -15.33 8.61 -10.72
CA GLU A 125 -15.32 9.48 -11.89
C GLU A 125 -13.92 9.65 -12.48
N GLY A 126 -12.90 9.66 -11.64
CA GLY A 126 -11.48 9.70 -12.03
C GLY A 126 -10.90 8.34 -12.44
N GLY A 127 -11.69 7.26 -12.35
CA GLY A 127 -11.27 5.89 -12.68
C GLY A 127 -10.42 5.23 -11.60
N ILE A 128 -10.54 5.67 -10.34
CA ILE A 128 -9.91 5.04 -9.18
C ILE A 128 -10.87 4.00 -8.61
N GLU A 129 -10.36 2.78 -8.42
CA GLU A 129 -11.11 1.69 -7.80
C GLU A 129 -11.07 1.78 -6.28
N ILE A 130 -12.19 1.45 -5.64
CA ILE A 130 -12.32 1.42 -4.19
C ILE A 130 -12.39 -0.05 -3.78
N SER A 131 -11.51 -0.44 -2.88
CA SER A 131 -11.38 -1.82 -2.45
C SER A 131 -12.00 -2.10 -1.06
N ALA A 132 -12.14 -1.07 -0.21
CA ALA A 132 -12.82 -1.19 1.07
C ALA A 132 -13.30 0.17 1.61
N VAL A 133 -14.36 0.14 2.42
CA VAL A 133 -14.79 1.24 3.30
C VAL A 133 -15.11 0.64 4.66
N HIS A 134 -14.41 1.07 5.69
CA HIS A 134 -14.52 0.46 7.02
C HIS A 134 -14.07 1.42 8.14
N ASN A 135 -14.16 0.98 9.39
CA ASN A 135 -13.60 1.66 10.57
C ASN A 135 -12.23 1.06 10.94
N HIS A 136 -11.35 1.86 11.56
CA HIS A 136 -10.16 1.34 12.25
C HIS A 136 -10.41 1.16 13.74
N LEU A 137 -11.24 2.01 14.31
CA LEU A 137 -11.52 2.07 15.75
C LEU A 137 -13.00 1.78 16.02
N ILE A 138 -13.31 1.52 17.28
CA ILE A 138 -14.69 1.41 17.78
C ILE A 138 -14.80 2.34 18.99
N GLY A 139 -15.84 3.18 19.01
CA GLY A 139 -16.14 4.07 20.12
C GLY A 139 -15.34 5.38 20.13
N GLU A 140 -14.77 5.75 19.00
CA GLU A 140 -14.20 7.09 18.80
C GLU A 140 -15.29 8.14 18.49
N SER A 141 -14.98 9.39 18.79
CA SER A 141 -15.86 10.54 18.51
C SER A 141 -15.04 11.76 18.08
N PRO A 142 -15.39 12.43 16.97
CA PRO A 142 -16.37 11.99 15.98
C PRO A 142 -15.94 10.66 15.33
N ARG A 143 -16.90 9.91 14.75
CA ARG A 143 -16.60 8.70 14.00
C ARG A 143 -15.88 9.06 12.73
N VAL A 144 -14.83 8.29 12.42
CA VAL A 144 -14.09 8.37 11.17
C VAL A 144 -14.17 7.06 10.40
N MET A 145 -14.22 7.17 9.08
CA MET A 145 -14.22 6.05 8.15
C MET A 145 -12.90 6.03 7.37
N TYR A 146 -12.55 4.87 6.89
CA TYR A 146 -11.33 4.65 6.10
C TYR A 146 -11.71 4.03 4.78
N MET A 147 -11.19 4.61 3.71
CA MET A 147 -11.48 4.15 2.35
C MET A 147 -10.19 3.74 1.67
N HIS A 148 -10.07 2.43 1.38
CA HIS A 148 -8.96 1.92 0.60
C HIS A 148 -9.21 2.09 -0.88
N ILE A 149 -8.16 2.51 -1.57
CA ILE A 149 -8.11 2.64 -3.02
C ILE A 149 -6.98 1.77 -3.57
N ALA A 150 -7.23 1.13 -4.71
CA ALA A 150 -6.24 0.37 -5.46
C ALA A 150 -6.57 0.48 -6.94
N SER A 151 -5.64 1.00 -7.74
CA SER A 151 -5.82 1.15 -9.20
C SER A 151 -4.52 1.00 -9.94
N HIS A 152 -4.64 0.78 -11.24
CA HIS A 152 -3.52 0.67 -12.16
C HIS A 152 -3.76 1.52 -13.41
N GLY A 153 -2.73 2.23 -13.89
CA GLY A 153 -2.80 3.05 -15.09
C GLY A 153 -1.85 4.24 -15.08
N ASP A 154 -2.20 5.29 -15.81
CA ASP A 154 -1.41 6.53 -15.89
C ASP A 154 -1.30 7.21 -14.51
N ALA A 155 -0.07 7.34 -14.01
CA ALA A 155 0.22 7.86 -12.67
C ALA A 155 -0.26 9.30 -12.46
N VAL A 156 -0.13 10.16 -13.48
CA VAL A 156 -0.50 11.58 -13.38
C VAL A 156 -2.01 11.73 -13.35
N ARG A 157 -2.73 10.97 -14.17
CA ARG A 157 -4.20 10.94 -14.18
C ARG A 157 -4.75 10.44 -12.84
N MET A 158 -4.19 9.36 -12.30
CA MET A 158 -4.58 8.83 -11.00
C MET A 158 -4.30 9.83 -9.88
N ALA A 159 -3.15 10.52 -9.92
CA ALA A 159 -2.78 11.55 -8.95
C ALA A 159 -3.77 12.72 -8.95
N HIS A 160 -4.15 13.22 -10.13
CA HIS A 160 -5.19 14.27 -10.26
C HIS A 160 -6.53 13.80 -9.68
N ALA A 161 -6.96 12.57 -9.97
CA ALA A 161 -8.22 12.03 -9.46
C ALA A 161 -8.24 11.95 -7.93
N ILE A 162 -7.13 11.52 -7.32
CA ILE A 162 -6.99 11.45 -5.86
C ILE A 162 -6.93 12.86 -5.26
N HIS A 163 -6.16 13.78 -5.87
CA HIS A 163 -6.12 15.18 -5.45
C HIS A 163 -7.51 15.81 -5.42
N ASP A 164 -8.25 15.68 -6.52
CA ASP A 164 -9.61 16.24 -6.66
C ASP A 164 -10.59 15.64 -5.63
N ALA A 165 -10.47 14.35 -5.36
CA ALA A 165 -11.31 13.68 -4.36
C ALA A 165 -10.98 14.16 -2.93
N VAL A 166 -9.69 14.26 -2.59
CA VAL A 166 -9.24 14.77 -1.29
C VAL A 166 -9.59 16.25 -1.09
N ALA A 167 -9.64 17.04 -2.17
CA ALA A 167 -10.08 18.44 -2.12
C ALA A 167 -11.55 18.63 -1.69
N LEU A 168 -12.37 17.56 -1.71
CA LEU A 168 -13.74 17.57 -1.16
C LEU A 168 -13.77 17.43 0.36
N THR A 169 -12.63 17.14 0.99
CA THR A 169 -12.48 17.03 2.44
C THR A 169 -11.83 18.28 3.02
N LYS A 170 -11.77 18.37 4.34
CA LYS A 170 -11.01 19.41 5.04
C LYS A 170 -9.54 19.03 5.27
N THR A 171 -9.02 18.05 4.53
CA THR A 171 -7.61 17.62 4.63
C THR A 171 -6.69 18.82 4.37
N PRO A 172 -5.78 19.16 5.30
CA PRO A 172 -4.91 20.32 5.14
C PRO A 172 -3.95 20.15 3.96
N GLY A 173 -3.64 21.26 3.30
CA GLY A 173 -2.60 21.32 2.29
C GLY A 173 -1.20 20.99 2.84
N PRO A 174 -0.20 20.80 1.96
CA PRO A 174 1.15 20.37 2.35
C PRO A 174 1.85 21.34 3.32
N ASP A 175 1.55 22.63 3.21
CA ASP A 175 2.17 23.71 4.01
C ASP A 175 1.49 23.93 5.36
N ALA A 176 0.36 23.26 5.64
CA ALA A 176 -0.37 23.40 6.89
C ALA A 176 0.40 22.72 8.04
N GLY A 177 1.42 23.41 8.51
CA GLY A 177 2.18 23.03 9.71
C GLY A 177 3.16 21.89 9.46
N SER A 178 4.26 22.19 8.78
CA SER A 178 5.56 21.56 9.01
C SER A 178 6.05 22.00 10.41
N ALA A 179 5.26 21.73 11.45
CA ALA A 179 5.74 21.85 12.81
C ALA A 179 6.93 20.90 12.94
N GLN A 180 8.10 21.46 13.09
CA GLN A 180 9.30 20.79 13.53
C GLN A 180 8.90 19.70 14.52
N ALA A 181 9.31 18.47 14.24
CA ALA A 181 9.12 17.38 15.19
C ALA A 181 9.64 17.89 16.55
N ALA A 182 8.73 18.09 17.49
CA ALA A 182 9.12 18.53 18.80
C ALA A 182 10.09 17.48 19.34
N THR A 183 11.26 17.93 19.80
CA THR A 183 12.28 17.14 20.47
C THR A 183 11.84 16.77 21.90
N GLU A 184 10.53 16.75 22.15
CA GLU A 184 9.98 16.31 23.42
C GLU A 184 10.28 14.82 23.64
N PRO A 185 10.68 14.41 24.85
CA PRO A 185 10.87 13.02 25.18
C PRO A 185 9.60 12.23 24.81
N LEU A 186 9.75 11.03 24.27
CA LEU A 186 8.62 10.21 23.81
C LEU A 186 7.60 9.90 24.92
N GLY A 187 8.01 9.97 26.21
CA GLY A 187 7.11 9.73 27.37
C GLY A 187 6.87 8.25 27.67
N ILE A 188 7.46 7.33 26.90
CA ILE A 188 7.59 5.90 27.17
C ILE A 188 9.03 5.46 26.92
N ASP A 189 9.45 4.35 27.53
CA ASP A 189 10.77 3.77 27.31
C ASP A 189 10.80 3.04 25.95
N GLN A 190 11.26 3.75 24.91
CA GLN A 190 11.36 3.22 23.55
C GLN A 190 12.16 1.92 23.52
N LYS A 191 13.32 1.87 24.20
CA LYS A 191 14.20 0.71 24.19
C LYS A 191 13.53 -0.52 24.78
N ALA A 192 12.85 -0.35 25.93
CA ALA A 192 12.11 -1.43 26.56
C ALA A 192 10.93 -1.92 25.69
N VAL A 193 10.24 -1.01 24.98
CA VAL A 193 9.18 -1.38 24.03
C VAL A 193 9.76 -2.15 22.84
N GLU A 194 10.88 -1.69 22.26
CA GLU A 194 11.56 -2.36 21.15
C GLU A 194 12.05 -3.77 21.54
N GLU A 195 12.66 -3.91 22.72
CA GLU A 195 13.12 -5.20 23.24
C GLU A 195 11.92 -6.15 23.47
N ALA A 196 10.83 -5.65 24.06
CA ALA A 196 9.62 -6.43 24.31
C ALA A 196 8.93 -6.88 23.01
N LEU A 197 8.82 -6.00 22.01
CA LEU A 197 8.24 -6.31 20.72
C LEU A 197 9.19 -7.17 19.85
N GLY A 198 10.51 -7.07 20.07
CA GLY A 198 11.53 -7.72 19.26
C GLY A 198 11.73 -7.04 17.90
N ARG A 199 11.48 -5.75 17.80
CA ARG A 199 11.57 -4.95 16.56
C ARG A 199 12.08 -3.54 16.89
N SER A 200 12.78 -2.93 15.92
CA SER A 200 13.17 -1.52 16.04
C SER A 200 12.10 -0.62 15.45
N GLY A 201 11.77 0.46 16.16
CA GLY A 201 10.77 1.43 15.76
C GLY A 201 11.40 2.78 15.36
N LYS A 202 10.55 3.66 14.82
CA LYS A 202 10.89 5.05 14.51
C LYS A 202 9.91 5.98 15.21
N VAL A 203 10.43 7.06 15.78
CA VAL A 203 9.57 8.11 16.35
C VAL A 203 9.23 9.12 15.27
N ASN A 204 7.93 9.34 15.08
CA ASN A 204 7.41 10.31 14.13
C ASN A 204 6.24 11.07 14.77
N GLY A 205 6.36 12.40 14.89
CA GLY A 205 5.31 13.24 15.50
C GLY A 205 4.91 12.83 16.92
N GLY A 206 5.86 12.28 17.71
CA GLY A 206 5.60 11.79 19.07
C GLY A 206 4.81 10.46 19.12
N ILE A 207 4.82 9.71 18.04
CA ILE A 207 4.32 8.33 17.93
C ILE A 207 5.49 7.42 17.66
N LEU A 208 5.64 6.33 18.42
CA LEU A 208 6.59 5.26 18.10
C LEU A 208 5.93 4.27 17.16
N GLN A 209 6.50 4.13 15.96
CA GLN A 209 5.94 3.39 14.84
C GLN A 209 6.83 2.23 14.43
N PHE A 210 6.21 1.09 14.15
CA PHE A 210 6.86 -0.12 13.66
C PHE A 210 6.22 -0.56 12.35
N GLY A 211 7.05 -0.99 11.41
CA GLY A 211 6.64 -1.64 10.17
C GLY A 211 7.22 -3.05 10.12
N VAL A 212 6.37 -4.06 10.01
CA VAL A 212 6.79 -5.46 9.99
C VAL A 212 6.32 -6.11 8.68
N PRO A 213 7.22 -6.23 7.68
CA PRO A 213 6.87 -6.85 6.40
C PRO A 213 6.54 -8.34 6.55
N ARG A 214 5.71 -8.85 5.65
CA ARG A 214 5.50 -10.29 5.51
C ARG A 214 6.69 -10.97 4.83
N ALA A 215 6.85 -12.28 5.07
CA ALA A 215 7.87 -13.09 4.40
C ALA A 215 7.45 -13.49 2.97
N GLU A 216 6.15 -13.55 2.70
CA GLU A 216 5.61 -13.89 1.39
C GLU A 216 5.78 -12.74 0.38
N ASN A 217 5.93 -13.09 -0.89
CA ASN A 217 5.75 -12.16 -1.98
C ASN A 217 4.24 -12.01 -2.25
N ILE A 218 3.77 -10.78 -2.25
CA ILE A 218 2.37 -10.46 -2.50
C ILE A 218 2.25 -9.88 -3.90
N THR A 219 1.22 -10.29 -4.63
CA THR A 219 0.88 -9.73 -5.94
C THR A 219 -0.56 -9.21 -5.93
N GLU A 220 -0.85 -8.20 -6.73
CA GLU A 220 -2.20 -7.73 -7.06
C GLU A 220 -2.33 -7.68 -8.58
N GLY A 221 -3.30 -8.40 -9.12
CA GLY A 221 -3.44 -8.54 -10.58
C GLY A 221 -2.19 -9.09 -11.29
N GLY A 222 -1.40 -9.93 -10.61
CA GLY A 222 -0.15 -10.48 -11.12
C GLY A 222 1.08 -9.57 -10.98
N MET A 223 0.94 -8.35 -10.48
CA MET A 223 2.04 -7.41 -10.23
C MET A 223 2.52 -7.53 -8.79
N VAL A 224 3.84 -7.51 -8.57
CA VAL A 224 4.42 -7.54 -7.21
C VAL A 224 4.10 -6.25 -6.48
N VAL A 225 3.54 -6.38 -5.28
CA VAL A 225 3.24 -5.24 -4.39
C VAL A 225 4.39 -5.07 -3.39
N PRO A 226 5.14 -3.96 -3.43
CA PRO A 226 6.14 -3.66 -2.42
C PRO A 226 5.54 -3.50 -1.02
N SER A 227 6.25 -3.91 0.03
CA SER A 227 5.75 -3.83 1.41
C SER A 227 5.38 -2.41 1.86
N SER A 228 6.02 -1.39 1.29
CA SER A 228 5.75 0.04 1.55
C SER A 228 4.44 0.55 0.92
N MET A 229 3.77 -0.28 0.12
CA MET A 229 2.45 -0.01 -0.45
C MET A 229 1.29 -0.35 0.50
N GLY A 230 1.53 -0.44 1.82
CA GLY A 230 0.48 -0.69 2.81
C GLY A 230 0.22 -2.17 3.11
N ILE A 231 1.14 -3.08 2.69
CA ILE A 231 1.06 -4.52 2.97
C ILE A 231 2.10 -5.00 3.99
N ALA A 232 2.66 -4.08 4.77
CA ALA A 232 3.42 -4.41 5.98
C ALA A 232 2.54 -4.15 7.21
N THR A 233 2.59 -5.05 8.20
CA THR A 233 1.97 -4.80 9.50
C THR A 233 2.49 -3.49 10.08
N ALA A 234 1.58 -2.58 10.41
CA ALA A 234 1.84 -1.32 11.06
C ALA A 234 1.43 -1.38 12.54
N ILE A 235 2.30 -0.93 13.43
CA ILE A 235 2.02 -0.85 14.86
C ILE A 235 2.44 0.53 15.36
N ASN A 236 1.52 1.25 16.00
CA ASN A 236 1.74 2.60 16.48
C ASN A 236 1.50 2.67 17.98
N PHE A 237 2.41 3.34 18.71
CA PHE A 237 2.29 3.65 20.13
C PHE A 237 2.22 5.15 20.32
N GLN A 238 1.13 5.66 20.84
CA GLN A 238 0.98 7.04 21.28
C GLN A 238 1.08 7.10 22.80
N PRO A 239 2.12 7.74 23.38
CA PRO A 239 2.20 7.90 24.84
C PRO A 239 0.98 8.63 25.41
N THR A 240 0.45 8.11 26.51
CA THR A 240 -0.70 8.68 27.25
C THR A 240 -0.35 9.09 28.68
N GLY A 241 0.94 9.02 29.03
CA GLY A 241 1.46 9.40 30.35
C GLY A 241 1.69 8.21 31.29
N GLY A 242 2.59 8.37 32.25
CA GLY A 242 2.86 7.33 33.26
C GLY A 242 3.39 6.00 32.71
N GLY A 243 4.13 6.01 31.60
CA GLY A 243 4.63 4.80 30.95
C GLY A 243 3.58 4.04 30.12
N LYS A 244 2.35 4.57 30.04
CA LYS A 244 1.27 4.01 29.21
C LYS A 244 1.31 4.53 27.79
N ALA A 245 0.74 3.75 26.89
CA ALA A 245 0.50 4.14 25.50
C ALA A 245 -0.86 3.65 25.03
N ALA A 246 -1.52 4.47 24.20
CA ALA A 246 -2.57 4.00 23.32
C ALA A 246 -1.93 3.36 22.10
N ILE A 247 -2.39 2.17 21.73
CA ILE A 247 -1.90 1.44 20.56
C ILE A 247 -3.01 1.22 19.55
N THR A 248 -2.67 1.34 18.30
CA THR A 248 -3.45 0.84 17.15
C THR A 248 -2.53 0.56 15.99
N GLY A 249 -3.05 -0.10 14.99
CA GLY A 249 -2.30 -0.46 13.80
C GLY A 249 -3.09 -1.40 12.91
N ASP A 250 -2.37 -2.07 12.04
CA ASP A 250 -2.95 -2.95 11.04
C ASP A 250 -2.08 -4.20 10.89
N LEU A 251 -2.57 -5.34 11.34
CA LEU A 251 -1.89 -6.63 11.24
C LEU A 251 -2.25 -7.27 9.90
N VAL A 252 -1.24 -7.53 9.07
CA VAL A 252 -1.39 -8.14 7.74
C VAL A 252 -1.28 -9.66 7.86
N LEU A 253 -2.35 -10.38 7.51
CA LEU A 253 -2.57 -11.78 7.86
C LEU A 253 -2.95 -12.64 6.64
N LEU A 254 -2.49 -13.88 6.63
CA LEU A 254 -3.13 -14.93 5.83
C LEU A 254 -4.38 -15.45 6.54
N GLY A 255 -5.33 -16.02 5.81
CA GLY A 255 -6.58 -16.54 6.38
C GLY A 255 -6.39 -17.50 7.54
N LYS A 256 -5.36 -18.37 7.50
CA LYS A 256 -5.02 -19.30 8.58
C LYS A 256 -4.50 -18.63 9.86
N GLU A 257 -4.01 -17.39 9.76
CA GLU A 257 -3.42 -16.63 10.86
C GLU A 257 -4.46 -15.78 11.61
N VAL A 258 -5.60 -15.47 10.99
CA VAL A 258 -6.64 -14.56 11.53
C VAL A 258 -7.07 -14.95 12.94
N ASN A 259 -7.54 -16.17 13.14
CA ASN A 259 -8.05 -16.60 14.46
C ASN A 259 -6.94 -16.78 15.51
N PRO A 260 -5.77 -17.37 15.20
CA PRO A 260 -4.64 -17.40 16.13
C PRO A 260 -4.20 -16.00 16.60
N VAL A 261 -4.07 -15.04 15.69
CA VAL A 261 -3.69 -13.66 16.01
C VAL A 261 -4.76 -12.97 16.86
N MET A 262 -6.03 -13.09 16.48
CA MET A 262 -7.16 -12.54 17.24
C MET A 262 -7.19 -13.08 18.69
N LYS A 263 -6.93 -14.37 18.85
CA LYS A 263 -6.84 -15.00 20.17
C LYS A 263 -5.69 -14.43 20.98
N ALA A 264 -4.48 -14.35 20.39
CA ALA A 264 -3.30 -13.81 21.06
C ALA A 264 -3.50 -12.35 21.52
N LEU A 265 -4.11 -11.51 20.69
CA LEU A 265 -4.44 -10.11 21.06
C LEU A 265 -5.36 -10.08 22.27
N ARG A 266 -6.48 -10.81 22.23
CA ARG A 266 -7.50 -10.81 23.30
C ARG A 266 -6.97 -11.35 24.63
N GLU A 267 -6.14 -12.40 24.59
CA GLU A 267 -5.50 -12.97 25.80
C GLU A 267 -4.53 -11.99 26.47
N ASN A 268 -4.03 -11.00 25.71
CA ASN A 268 -3.16 -9.92 26.20
C ASN A 268 -3.90 -8.58 26.45
N GLY A 269 -5.25 -8.60 26.45
CA GLY A 269 -6.06 -7.41 26.75
C GLY A 269 -6.07 -6.37 25.62
N ILE A 270 -5.76 -6.78 24.39
CA ILE A 270 -5.81 -5.93 23.20
C ILE A 270 -7.10 -6.24 22.44
N GLU A 271 -7.93 -5.22 22.27
CA GLU A 271 -9.21 -5.32 21.56
C GLU A 271 -8.98 -5.39 20.05
N VAL A 272 -9.72 -6.26 19.35
CA VAL A 272 -9.79 -6.27 17.89
C VAL A 272 -10.94 -5.38 17.45
N THR A 273 -10.66 -4.39 16.60
CA THR A 273 -11.64 -3.35 16.23
C THR A 273 -12.17 -3.49 14.80
N ALA A 274 -11.43 -4.14 13.91
CA ALA A 274 -11.90 -4.46 12.56
C ALA A 274 -11.13 -5.64 11.97
N LEU A 275 -11.75 -6.30 10.99
CA LEU A 275 -11.14 -7.32 10.12
C LEU A 275 -11.69 -7.11 8.70
N HIS A 276 -10.81 -6.89 7.72
CA HIS A 276 -11.18 -6.51 6.35
C HIS A 276 -10.10 -6.89 5.34
N SER A 277 -10.25 -6.49 4.08
CA SER A 277 -9.22 -6.58 3.02
C SER A 277 -8.90 -5.21 2.47
N HIS A 278 -7.66 -5.01 2.00
CA HIS A 278 -7.23 -3.77 1.31
C HIS A 278 -7.32 -3.89 -0.21
N MET A 279 -7.35 -5.08 -0.75
CA MET A 279 -7.25 -5.38 -2.16
C MET A 279 -8.34 -6.38 -2.59
N LEU A 280 -8.56 -6.49 -3.89
CA LEU A 280 -9.61 -7.36 -4.43
C LEU A 280 -9.07 -8.63 -5.09
N MET A 281 -7.84 -8.57 -5.65
CA MET A 281 -7.25 -9.62 -6.50
C MET A 281 -5.86 -10.06 -6.04
N GLU A 282 -5.51 -9.81 -4.78
CA GLU A 282 -4.20 -10.15 -4.24
C GLU A 282 -3.99 -11.65 -4.04
N GLU A 283 -2.75 -12.08 -4.28
CA GLU A 283 -2.29 -13.45 -4.05
C GLU A 283 -0.96 -13.45 -3.27
N PRO A 284 -0.89 -14.23 -2.17
CA PRO A 284 -1.99 -14.94 -1.49
C PRO A 284 -3.01 -13.95 -0.91
N ARG A 285 -4.26 -14.39 -0.72
CA ARG A 285 -5.33 -13.59 -0.10
C ARG A 285 -4.92 -13.10 1.27
N LEU A 286 -5.01 -11.78 1.48
CA LEU A 286 -4.68 -11.11 2.74
C LEU A 286 -5.93 -10.63 3.48
N PHE A 287 -5.79 -10.62 4.80
CA PHE A 287 -6.72 -10.00 5.74
C PHE A 287 -5.97 -9.00 6.59
N PHE A 288 -6.64 -7.92 6.94
CA PHE A 288 -6.08 -6.82 7.70
C PHE A 288 -6.90 -6.67 8.98
N MET A 289 -6.19 -6.63 10.12
CA MET A 289 -6.85 -6.63 11.43
C MET A 289 -6.40 -5.42 12.24
N HIS A 290 -7.35 -4.53 12.54
CA HIS A 290 -7.13 -3.42 13.43
C HIS A 290 -7.34 -3.81 14.88
N PHE A 291 -6.64 -3.13 15.75
CA PHE A 291 -6.66 -3.38 17.19
C PHE A 291 -6.54 -2.09 17.98
N TRP A 292 -6.92 -2.16 19.26
CA TRP A 292 -6.79 -1.07 20.19
C TRP A 292 -6.50 -1.54 21.61
N ALA A 293 -5.66 -0.80 22.32
CA ALA A 293 -5.56 -0.82 23.78
C ALA A 293 -4.95 0.50 24.27
N ASN A 294 -5.13 0.81 25.55
CA ASN A 294 -4.40 1.87 26.27
C ASN A 294 -3.99 1.35 27.64
N ASP A 295 -2.72 0.98 27.78
CA ASP A 295 -2.16 0.36 29.00
C ASP A 295 -0.63 0.59 29.05
N ASP A 296 0.06 -0.05 29.98
CA ASP A 296 1.53 -0.09 30.04
C ASP A 296 2.13 -0.46 28.68
N ALA A 297 3.03 0.39 28.17
CA ALA A 297 3.56 0.26 26.81
C ALA A 297 4.35 -1.04 26.59
N VAL A 298 5.13 -1.47 27.60
CA VAL A 298 5.93 -2.71 27.53
C VAL A 298 5.05 -3.94 27.58
N LYS A 299 4.01 -3.93 28.41
CA LYS A 299 2.99 -4.99 28.45
C LYS A 299 2.31 -5.16 27.11
N LEU A 300 1.88 -4.04 26.50
CA LEU A 300 1.24 -4.07 25.19
C LEU A 300 2.19 -4.56 24.09
N ALA A 301 3.46 -4.17 24.13
CA ALA A 301 4.48 -4.66 23.20
C ALA A 301 4.66 -6.18 23.27
N LYS A 302 4.65 -6.77 24.49
CA LYS A 302 4.68 -8.23 24.67
C LYS A 302 3.45 -8.91 24.07
N GLY A 303 2.26 -8.34 24.26
CA GLY A 303 1.02 -8.84 23.67
C GLY A 303 1.04 -8.80 22.15
N LEU A 304 1.53 -7.71 21.56
CA LEU A 304 1.71 -7.58 20.11
C LEU A 304 2.76 -8.54 19.57
N ARG A 305 3.85 -8.78 20.30
CA ARG A 305 4.83 -9.81 19.96
C ARG A 305 4.19 -11.20 19.88
N ALA A 306 3.40 -11.58 20.88
CA ALA A 306 2.68 -12.85 20.89
C ALA A 306 1.74 -13.01 19.67
N ALA A 307 1.11 -11.90 19.24
CA ALA A 307 0.31 -11.86 18.01
C ALA A 307 1.16 -12.02 16.75
N LEU A 308 2.29 -11.30 16.65
CA LEU A 308 3.23 -11.40 15.52
C LEU A 308 3.85 -12.80 15.39
N GLU A 309 4.06 -13.52 16.49
CA GLU A 309 4.56 -14.90 16.49
C GLU A 309 3.57 -15.90 15.86
N GLN A 310 2.30 -15.52 15.69
CA GLN A 310 1.29 -16.30 14.95
C GLN A 310 1.29 -16.02 13.45
N THR A 311 2.18 -15.16 12.96
CA THR A 311 2.27 -14.72 11.55
C THR A 311 3.58 -15.14 10.91
N ASN A 312 3.60 -15.24 9.58
CA ASN A 312 4.84 -15.41 8.83
C ASN A 312 5.47 -14.05 8.47
N SER A 313 5.66 -13.20 9.46
CA SER A 313 6.35 -11.92 9.30
C SER A 313 7.86 -12.10 9.17
N LYS A 314 8.53 -11.23 8.40
CA LYS A 314 10.01 -11.20 8.35
C LYS A 314 10.57 -10.97 9.76
N LYS A 315 11.64 -11.68 10.08
CA LYS A 315 12.35 -11.59 11.38
C LYS A 315 13.25 -10.36 11.44
#